data_d5f5c48131daf7996451d00eb5b9c8c7
#
_entry.id   d5f5c48131daf7996451d00eb5b9c8c7
#
_cell.length_a   1.000
_cell.length_b   1.000
_cell.length_c   1.000
_cell.angle_alpha   90.00
_cell.angle_beta   90.00
_cell.angle_gamma   90.00
#
_symmetry.space_group_name_H-M   'P 1'
#
loop_
_entity.id
_entity.type
_entity.pdbx_description
1 polymer ?
#
loop_
_entity_poly.entity_id
_entity_poly.type
_entity_poly.pdbx_seq_one_letter_code
_entity_poly.pdbx_strand_id
1 'polypeptide(L)'
;GETGGTRQTAYRVIVADNREDAASGRGNLWDSGVVGSDRSVAVRYAGEALEPGKSYFWRVKTVTNTEGESEWSEVKAFRTADRLSEYETAYYPQVKTMEFPVGITEIRPGTRLVDFGKDAFGQLVLTLASDGTRDSVVVHLGECLEGGRILRDPGKSTIRYHRYPLALLKGTNTYRIKIKKDKRNTGSAAVLMPAYVGEVVPFRYCEIEGYEAPLSPASVVRETVHYPFDETASSFRCSNDTLNQIWELCKYSVRATSFSGIYVDGDRERIPYEADALINQLCHYGVDREYAIARRSHEYLLQHPTWPTEWILQALSIAWYDYLYTGDSRSLESSYELLKPRILMALREKNGLISTTTGLQTDDFLRSIRFKGQIRDIVDWPHTGILGLGKKQGGEDDGFAFTDYNVVTNAWHYAALKQMEG
;
A
#
# COMPACT_ATOMS: atom_id res chain seq x y z
N GLY A 1 16.75 19.25 11.98
CA GLY A 1 17.85 20.23 12.10
C GLY A 1 19.09 19.73 11.37
N GLU A 2 19.86 20.63 10.81
CA GLU A 2 21.09 20.31 10.08
C GLU A 2 22.27 19.93 11.01
N THR A 3 22.15 20.26 12.28
CA THR A 3 23.18 19.96 13.32
C THR A 3 22.87 18.66 14.06
N GLY A 4 23.85 17.77 14.15
CA GLY A 4 23.73 16.55 14.94
C GLY A 4 23.38 16.83 16.40
N GLY A 5 22.48 16.02 17.00
CA GLY A 5 22.03 16.18 18.38
C GLY A 5 20.89 17.18 18.58
N THR A 6 20.33 17.77 17.51
CA THR A 6 19.13 18.61 17.60
C THR A 6 17.93 17.78 18.07
N ARG A 7 17.24 18.22 19.11
CA ARG A 7 16.05 17.58 19.68
C ARG A 7 14.98 18.62 19.95
N GLN A 8 13.73 18.25 19.72
CA GLN A 8 12.59 19.04 20.15
C GLN A 8 12.54 19.11 21.68
N THR A 9 12.31 20.30 22.21
CA THR A 9 12.13 20.55 23.64
C THR A 9 10.73 21.09 23.97
N ALA A 10 10.07 21.70 22.98
CA ALA A 10 8.70 22.16 23.12
C ALA A 10 8.00 22.23 21.75
N TYR A 11 6.69 22.38 21.78
CA TYR A 11 5.86 22.67 20.60
C TYR A 11 4.71 23.65 20.93
N ARG A 12 4.12 24.23 19.90
CA ARG A 12 2.84 24.94 19.96
C ARG A 12 2.01 24.56 18.74
N VAL A 13 0.78 24.09 18.95
CA VAL A 13 -0.18 23.71 17.90
C VAL A 13 -1.37 24.64 17.96
N ILE A 14 -1.83 25.09 16.80
CA ILE A 14 -3.08 25.81 16.65
C ILE A 14 -4.03 25.08 15.71
N VAL A 15 -5.34 25.19 15.98
CA VAL A 15 -6.42 24.68 15.12
C VAL A 15 -7.46 25.77 14.92
N ALA A 16 -7.90 25.93 13.67
CA ALA A 16 -8.91 26.91 13.29
C ALA A 16 -9.97 26.28 12.37
N ASP A 17 -11.16 26.87 12.35
CA ASP A 17 -12.27 26.48 11.48
C ASP A 17 -12.14 27.06 10.06
N ASN A 18 -11.22 27.97 9.84
CA ASN A 18 -10.95 28.57 8.54
C ASN A 18 -9.44 28.72 8.27
N ARG A 19 -9.07 28.78 6.99
CA ARG A 19 -7.68 28.83 6.55
C ARG A 19 -6.98 30.15 6.88
N GLU A 20 -7.72 31.26 6.90
CA GLU A 20 -7.14 32.60 7.11
C GLU A 20 -6.65 32.75 8.54
N ASP A 21 -7.43 32.29 9.51
CA ASP A 21 -7.04 32.29 10.91
C ASP A 21 -5.81 31.42 11.17
N ALA A 22 -5.81 30.18 10.65
CA ALA A 22 -4.63 29.34 10.73
C ALA A 22 -3.40 29.99 10.08
N ALA A 23 -3.54 30.62 8.91
CA ALA A 23 -2.47 31.30 8.20
C ALA A 23 -1.90 32.49 8.98
N SER A 24 -2.75 33.22 9.69
CA SER A 24 -2.33 34.32 10.55
C SER A 24 -1.73 33.90 11.90
N GLY A 25 -1.70 32.59 12.19
CA GLY A 25 -1.22 32.06 13.46
C GLY A 25 -2.24 32.11 14.58
N ARG A 26 -3.54 32.25 14.27
CA ARG A 26 -4.66 32.28 15.22
C ARG A 26 -5.37 30.93 15.23
N GLY A 27 -5.37 30.27 16.37
CA GLY A 27 -6.13 29.05 16.63
C GLY A 27 -7.44 29.37 17.33
N ASN A 28 -8.50 29.73 16.57
CA ASN A 28 -9.78 30.12 17.16
C ASN A 28 -10.54 28.96 17.81
N LEU A 29 -10.18 27.70 17.50
CA LEU A 29 -10.73 26.51 18.15
C LEU A 29 -9.78 25.92 19.17
N TRP A 30 -8.48 26.05 18.95
CA TRP A 30 -7.46 25.57 19.87
C TRP A 30 -6.12 26.26 19.63
N ASP A 31 -5.52 26.68 20.72
CA ASP A 31 -4.14 27.10 20.81
C ASP A 31 -3.53 26.40 22.03
N SER A 32 -2.62 25.48 21.81
CA SER A 32 -1.98 24.74 22.92
C SER A 32 -1.12 25.62 23.82
N GLY A 33 -0.79 26.84 23.40
CA GLY A 33 0.35 27.56 23.95
C GLY A 33 1.65 26.79 23.71
N VAL A 34 2.74 27.23 24.34
CA VAL A 34 4.02 26.51 24.30
C VAL A 34 3.99 25.36 25.31
N VAL A 35 4.04 24.14 24.81
CA VAL A 35 4.04 22.91 25.62
C VAL A 35 5.46 22.36 25.67
N GLY A 36 6.07 22.26 26.86
CA GLY A 36 7.40 21.68 27.08
C GLY A 36 7.33 20.16 26.91
N SER A 37 7.68 19.65 25.74
CA SER A 37 7.67 18.21 25.42
C SER A 37 8.45 17.94 24.15
N ASP A 38 9.09 16.79 24.08
CA ASP A 38 9.72 16.22 22.89
C ASP A 38 8.76 15.40 22.01
N ARG A 39 7.49 15.31 22.43
CA ARG A 39 6.46 14.57 21.71
C ARG A 39 6.16 15.24 20.36
N SER A 40 6.45 14.55 19.26
CA SER A 40 6.28 15.02 17.89
C SER A 40 5.14 14.32 17.12
N VAL A 41 4.51 13.30 17.73
CA VAL A 41 3.42 12.51 17.16
C VAL A 41 2.28 12.34 18.16
N ALA A 42 1.09 12.03 17.65
CA ALA A 42 -0.11 11.75 18.44
C ALA A 42 -0.42 12.81 19.53
N VAL A 43 -0.17 14.08 19.24
CA VAL A 43 -0.57 15.19 20.12
C VAL A 43 -2.10 15.27 20.09
N ARG A 44 -2.71 15.01 21.27
CA ARG A 44 -4.18 15.01 21.38
C ARG A 44 -4.72 16.44 21.28
N TYR A 45 -5.73 16.61 20.42
CA TYR A 45 -6.52 17.84 20.37
C TYR A 45 -7.25 18.07 21.70
N ALA A 46 -7.16 19.28 22.23
CA ALA A 46 -7.75 19.67 23.51
C ALA A 46 -8.52 21.01 23.44
N GLY A 47 -8.95 21.38 22.24
CA GLY A 47 -9.72 22.59 21.99
C GLY A 47 -11.23 22.37 22.08
N GLU A 48 -11.99 23.28 21.46
CA GLU A 48 -13.44 23.18 21.36
C GLU A 48 -13.90 21.93 20.61
N ALA A 49 -15.09 21.42 20.89
CA ALA A 49 -15.64 20.25 20.24
C ALA A 49 -15.75 20.46 18.72
N LEU A 50 -15.17 19.55 17.94
CA LEU A 50 -15.25 19.57 16.49
C LEU A 50 -16.59 19.01 16.03
N GLU A 51 -17.13 19.56 14.94
CA GLU A 51 -18.37 19.10 14.33
C GLU A 51 -18.09 17.97 13.30
N PRO A 52 -19.01 16.99 13.14
CA PRO A 52 -18.91 15.97 12.12
C PRO A 52 -18.89 16.56 10.70
N GLY A 53 -18.12 15.92 9.80
CA GLY A 53 -18.13 16.24 8.37
C GLY A 53 -17.60 17.60 8.00
N LYS A 54 -16.90 18.31 8.89
CA LYS A 54 -16.30 19.62 8.65
C LYS A 54 -14.80 19.56 8.41
N SER A 55 -14.28 20.55 7.66
CA SER A 55 -12.86 20.75 7.44
C SER A 55 -12.31 21.77 8.41
N TYR A 56 -11.12 21.50 8.93
CA TYR A 56 -10.39 22.33 9.89
C TYR A 56 -8.96 22.51 9.42
N PHE A 57 -8.29 23.55 9.93
CA PHE A 57 -6.94 23.93 9.52
C PHE A 57 -6.04 24.02 10.75
N TRP A 58 -4.79 23.61 10.60
CA TRP A 58 -3.84 23.59 11.71
C TRP A 58 -2.43 23.96 11.27
N ARG A 59 -1.64 24.39 12.22
CA ARG A 59 -0.20 24.66 12.11
C ARG A 59 0.51 24.29 13.39
N VAL A 60 1.80 24.09 13.30
CA VAL A 60 2.67 23.80 14.43
C VAL A 60 3.95 24.62 14.36
N LYS A 61 4.46 24.98 15.52
CA LYS A 61 5.83 25.43 15.74
C LYS A 61 6.52 24.45 16.68
N THR A 62 7.81 24.28 16.52
CA THR A 62 8.66 23.50 17.43
C THR A 62 9.74 24.36 18.04
N VAL A 63 10.17 24.00 19.22
CA VAL A 63 11.36 24.59 19.87
C VAL A 63 12.38 23.48 19.99
N THR A 64 13.61 23.76 19.59
CA THR A 64 14.72 22.80 19.69
C THR A 64 15.79 23.29 20.66
N ASN A 65 16.61 22.36 21.13
CA ASN A 65 17.72 22.68 22.04
C ASN A 65 18.86 23.44 21.38
N THR A 66 18.94 23.48 20.06
CA THR A 66 20.06 24.10 19.29
C THR A 66 19.65 25.32 18.49
N GLU A 67 18.41 25.34 17.94
CA GLU A 67 17.98 26.36 16.98
C GLU A 67 16.88 27.29 17.53
N GLY A 68 16.36 26.98 18.73
CA GLY A 68 15.26 27.74 19.32
C GLY A 68 13.91 27.46 18.68
N GLU A 69 13.03 28.48 18.60
CA GLU A 69 11.70 28.36 18.03
C GLU A 69 11.73 28.43 16.50
N SER A 70 11.04 27.49 15.83
CA SER A 70 10.90 27.47 14.37
C SER A 70 9.88 28.50 13.88
N GLU A 71 9.90 28.78 12.60
CA GLU A 71 8.75 29.39 11.93
C GLU A 71 7.54 28.45 12.00
N TRP A 72 6.34 29.00 11.74
CA TRP A 72 5.15 28.18 11.62
C TRP A 72 5.27 27.22 10.43
N SER A 73 4.83 25.96 10.61
CA SER A 73 4.63 25.06 9.48
C SER A 73 3.69 25.67 8.43
N GLU A 74 3.65 25.12 7.25
CA GLU A 74 2.57 25.44 6.31
C GLU A 74 1.20 25.08 6.90
N VAL A 75 0.14 25.71 6.40
CA VAL A 75 -1.23 25.40 6.82
C VAL A 75 -1.62 24.04 6.25
N LYS A 76 -1.90 23.09 7.13
CA LYS A 76 -2.48 21.78 6.80
C LYS A 76 -3.98 21.79 7.12
N ALA A 77 -4.72 20.91 6.46
CA ALA A 77 -6.15 20.72 6.70
C ALA A 77 -6.43 19.26 7.05
N PHE A 78 -7.50 19.06 7.82
CA PHE A 78 -8.11 17.74 8.01
C PHE A 78 -9.63 17.87 7.97
N ARG A 79 -10.33 16.80 7.69
CA ARG A 79 -11.78 16.71 7.76
C ARG A 79 -12.18 15.69 8.81
N THR A 80 -13.15 16.02 9.64
CA THR A 80 -13.75 15.08 10.58
C THR A 80 -14.63 14.07 9.85
N ALA A 81 -14.76 12.87 10.40
CA ALA A 81 -15.70 11.88 9.91
C ALA A 81 -17.16 12.39 9.98
N ASP A 82 -18.05 11.84 9.16
CA ASP A 82 -19.48 12.20 9.17
C ASP A 82 -20.18 11.77 10.47
N ARG A 83 -19.57 10.83 11.19
CA ARG A 83 -19.91 10.47 12.57
C ARG A 83 -18.65 10.55 13.42
N LEU A 84 -18.71 11.20 14.55
CA LEU A 84 -17.65 11.16 15.57
C LEU A 84 -17.94 9.97 16.49
N SER A 85 -17.23 8.87 16.25
CA SER A 85 -17.22 7.67 17.09
C SER A 85 -15.98 7.66 17.99
N GLU A 86 -15.81 6.59 18.78
CA GLU A 86 -14.68 6.47 19.69
C GLU A 86 -13.34 6.42 18.94
N TYR A 87 -13.15 5.44 18.08
CA TYR A 87 -11.98 5.31 17.19
C TYR A 87 -12.38 4.70 15.86
N GLU A 88 -11.88 5.29 14.78
CA GLU A 88 -12.03 4.77 13.43
C GLU A 88 -10.79 5.15 12.64
N THR A 89 -10.21 4.20 11.93
CA THR A 89 -9.07 4.47 11.05
C THR A 89 -9.49 5.37 9.89
N ALA A 90 -8.71 6.42 9.64
CA ALA A 90 -8.97 7.34 8.53
C ALA A 90 -9.05 6.58 7.20
N TYR A 91 -9.94 7.02 6.33
CA TYR A 91 -10.06 6.54 4.96
C TYR A 91 -9.63 7.63 3.99
N TYR A 92 -8.66 7.31 3.17
CA TYR A 92 -8.25 8.15 2.06
C TYR A 92 -8.54 7.43 0.73
N PRO A 93 -9.24 8.09 -0.21
CA PRO A 93 -9.48 7.48 -1.52
C PRO A 93 -8.18 7.39 -2.32
N GLN A 94 -8.10 6.40 -3.20
CA GLN A 94 -7.01 6.33 -4.18
C GLN A 94 -7.04 7.55 -5.08
N VAL A 95 -5.86 8.02 -5.44
CA VAL A 95 -5.66 9.16 -6.33
C VAL A 95 -5.28 8.69 -7.74
N LYS A 96 -5.60 9.50 -8.74
CA LYS A 96 -5.18 9.31 -10.12
C LYS A 96 -4.16 10.38 -10.47
N THR A 97 -2.96 9.98 -10.86
CA THR A 97 -1.89 10.87 -11.32
C THR A 97 -1.71 10.70 -12.81
N MET A 98 -1.73 11.79 -13.56
CA MET A 98 -1.44 11.77 -15.00
C MET A 98 0.06 11.65 -15.23
N GLU A 99 0.46 10.63 -15.97
CA GLU A 99 1.84 10.40 -16.39
C GLU A 99 1.95 10.41 -17.90
N PHE A 100 2.97 11.12 -18.38
CA PHE A 100 3.29 11.22 -19.79
C PHE A 100 4.41 10.25 -20.16
N PRO A 101 4.47 9.74 -21.41
CA PRO A 101 5.53 8.87 -21.82
C PRO A 101 6.89 9.58 -21.84
N VAL A 102 7.93 8.84 -21.48
CA VAL A 102 9.33 9.27 -21.60
C VAL A 102 9.88 9.05 -23.02
N GLY A 103 9.20 8.24 -23.82
CA GLY A 103 9.56 7.97 -25.20
C GLY A 103 8.40 7.47 -26.04
N ILE A 104 8.36 7.90 -27.32
CA ILE A 104 7.46 7.39 -28.34
C ILE A 104 8.31 7.07 -29.58
N THR A 105 8.29 5.83 -30.03
CA THR A 105 9.10 5.35 -31.16
C THR A 105 8.22 4.67 -32.19
N GLU A 106 8.39 4.99 -33.45
CA GLU A 106 7.80 4.21 -34.53
C GLU A 106 8.65 2.95 -34.75
N ILE A 107 8.06 1.79 -34.44
CA ILE A 107 8.77 0.49 -34.56
C ILE A 107 8.53 -0.18 -35.90
N ARG A 108 7.49 0.23 -36.63
CA ARG A 108 7.15 -0.08 -38.02
C ARG A 108 6.10 0.89 -38.53
N PRO A 109 5.91 1.02 -39.86
CA PRO A 109 4.89 1.92 -40.40
C PRO A 109 3.52 1.74 -39.75
N GLY A 110 2.97 2.82 -39.20
CA GLY A 110 1.67 2.83 -38.52
C GLY A 110 1.64 2.12 -37.15
N THR A 111 2.79 1.82 -36.56
CA THR A 111 2.87 1.22 -35.23
C THR A 111 3.81 2.01 -34.32
N ARG A 112 3.30 2.54 -33.24
CA ARG A 112 4.03 3.31 -32.23
C ARG A 112 4.18 2.52 -30.95
N LEU A 113 5.41 2.44 -30.45
CA LEU A 113 5.73 1.97 -29.09
C LEU A 113 5.90 3.18 -28.19
N VAL A 114 5.19 3.18 -27.08
CA VAL A 114 5.19 4.22 -26.06
C VAL A 114 5.76 3.64 -24.79
N ASP A 115 6.78 4.28 -24.21
CA ASP A 115 7.43 3.90 -22.94
C ASP A 115 7.11 4.95 -21.87
N PHE A 116 6.54 4.53 -20.75
CA PHE A 116 6.30 5.36 -19.58
C PHE A 116 7.47 5.35 -18.58
N GLY A 117 8.57 4.66 -18.88
CA GLY A 117 9.78 4.63 -18.08
C GLY A 117 9.74 3.65 -16.92
N LYS A 118 8.63 3.55 -16.21
CA LYS A 118 8.40 2.64 -15.09
C LYS A 118 7.07 1.93 -15.23
N ASP A 119 6.96 0.75 -14.65
CA ASP A 119 5.68 0.04 -14.55
C ASP A 119 4.80 0.67 -13.47
N ALA A 120 3.49 0.72 -13.69
CA ALA A 120 2.52 1.20 -12.71
C ALA A 120 1.11 0.68 -13.02
N PHE A 121 0.30 0.57 -11.98
CA PHE A 121 -1.12 0.26 -12.09
C PHE A 121 -1.89 1.48 -12.59
N GLY A 122 -2.61 1.34 -13.69
CA GLY A 122 -3.30 2.49 -14.25
C GLY A 122 -4.29 2.17 -15.36
N GLN A 123 -4.78 3.26 -15.94
CA GLN A 123 -5.69 3.30 -17.09
C GLN A 123 -5.03 4.13 -18.19
N LEU A 124 -5.34 3.83 -19.45
CA LEU A 124 -4.80 4.58 -20.59
C LEU A 124 -5.87 5.52 -21.16
N VAL A 125 -5.46 6.76 -21.40
CA VAL A 125 -6.25 7.78 -22.11
C VAL A 125 -5.50 8.18 -23.37
N LEU A 126 -6.19 8.13 -24.50
CA LEU A 126 -5.66 8.46 -25.82
C LEU A 126 -6.44 9.61 -26.43
N THR A 127 -5.77 10.62 -26.97
CA THR A 127 -6.37 11.65 -27.80
C THR A 127 -5.88 11.46 -29.22
N LEU A 128 -6.74 10.92 -30.09
CA LEU A 128 -6.41 10.53 -31.47
C LEU A 128 -7.29 11.27 -32.47
N ALA A 129 -6.67 11.63 -33.61
CA ALA A 129 -7.38 12.22 -34.74
C ALA A 129 -7.64 11.16 -35.82
N SER A 130 -8.81 11.19 -36.46
CA SER A 130 -9.15 10.37 -37.61
C SER A 130 -9.89 11.22 -38.63
N ASP A 131 -9.59 11.03 -39.92
CA ASP A 131 -10.34 11.62 -41.04
C ASP A 131 -11.62 10.84 -41.41
N GLY A 132 -11.79 9.68 -40.78
CA GLY A 132 -12.92 8.77 -41.03
C GLY A 132 -12.62 7.72 -42.10
N THR A 133 -11.39 7.69 -42.66
CA THR A 133 -10.98 6.65 -43.64
C THR A 133 -10.50 5.36 -42.96
N ARG A 134 -10.10 5.45 -41.70
CA ARG A 134 -9.68 4.34 -40.87
C ARG A 134 -10.59 4.22 -39.65
N ASP A 135 -11.19 3.07 -39.48
CA ASP A 135 -12.27 2.84 -38.51
C ASP A 135 -11.75 2.41 -37.13
N SER A 136 -10.50 1.90 -37.03
CA SER A 136 -10.01 1.33 -35.78
C SER A 136 -8.49 1.25 -35.70
N VAL A 137 -7.99 1.22 -34.47
CA VAL A 137 -6.61 0.90 -34.09
C VAL A 137 -6.61 -0.23 -33.07
N VAL A 138 -5.45 -0.85 -32.85
CA VAL A 138 -5.29 -1.83 -31.79
C VAL A 138 -4.30 -1.30 -30.76
N VAL A 139 -4.76 -1.24 -29.52
CA VAL A 139 -3.94 -0.83 -28.38
C VAL A 139 -3.49 -2.06 -27.62
N HIS A 140 -2.21 -2.15 -27.36
CA HIS A 140 -1.61 -3.19 -26.53
C HIS A 140 -1.00 -2.55 -25.29
N LEU A 141 -1.22 -3.14 -24.12
CA LEU A 141 -0.62 -2.75 -22.85
C LEU A 141 0.20 -3.91 -22.32
N GLY A 142 1.40 -3.65 -21.83
CA GLY A 142 2.26 -4.69 -21.28
C GLY A 142 3.40 -4.16 -20.42
N GLU A 143 3.93 -5.06 -19.59
CA GLU A 143 4.99 -4.75 -18.63
C GLU A 143 6.38 -4.90 -19.25
N CYS A 144 6.55 -5.82 -20.20
CA CYS A 144 7.86 -6.21 -20.75
C CYS A 144 7.91 -6.13 -22.28
N LEU A 145 9.12 -5.99 -22.80
CA LEU A 145 9.41 -6.07 -24.23
C LEU A 145 10.15 -7.37 -24.58
N GLU A 146 9.86 -7.89 -25.76
CA GLU A 146 10.59 -8.95 -26.42
C GLU A 146 10.79 -8.55 -27.89
N GLY A 147 12.03 -8.62 -28.39
CA GLY A 147 12.36 -8.23 -29.77
C GLY A 147 11.95 -6.80 -30.15
N GLY A 148 11.97 -5.86 -29.18
CA GLY A 148 11.58 -4.45 -29.40
C GLY A 148 10.09 -4.19 -29.47
N ARG A 149 9.26 -5.17 -29.10
CA ARG A 149 7.80 -5.08 -29.02
C ARG A 149 7.29 -5.55 -27.66
N ILE A 150 6.06 -5.22 -27.31
CA ILE A 150 5.42 -5.75 -26.10
C ILE A 150 5.39 -7.29 -26.18
N LEU A 151 5.84 -7.95 -25.11
CA LEU A 151 5.72 -9.40 -24.94
C LEU A 151 4.23 -9.80 -24.94
N ARG A 152 3.78 -10.47 -26.01
CA ARG A 152 2.36 -10.78 -26.23
C ARG A 152 1.94 -12.15 -25.69
N ASP A 153 2.89 -13.04 -25.49
CA ASP A 153 2.66 -14.35 -24.90
C ASP A 153 3.58 -14.55 -23.68
N PRO A 154 3.20 -14.01 -22.51
CA PRO A 154 3.98 -14.19 -21.28
C PRO A 154 3.90 -15.62 -20.72
N GLY A 155 3.21 -16.53 -21.38
CA GLY A 155 3.10 -17.94 -20.97
C GLY A 155 2.42 -18.10 -19.63
N LYS A 156 3.09 -18.81 -18.70
CA LYS A 156 2.59 -19.05 -17.34
C LYS A 156 3.09 -18.04 -16.31
N SER A 157 3.82 -17.01 -16.74
CA SER A 157 4.32 -15.97 -15.84
C SER A 157 3.19 -15.09 -15.29
N THR A 158 3.54 -14.26 -14.31
CA THR A 158 2.62 -13.25 -13.76
C THR A 158 2.58 -11.95 -14.57
N ILE A 159 3.48 -11.82 -15.57
CA ILE A 159 3.54 -10.66 -16.46
C ILE A 159 2.20 -10.45 -17.15
N ARG A 160 1.74 -9.21 -17.22
CA ARG A 160 0.48 -8.84 -17.86
C ARG A 160 0.70 -8.38 -19.31
N TYR A 161 -0.20 -8.82 -20.14
CA TYR A 161 -0.39 -8.34 -21.49
C TYR A 161 -1.88 -8.25 -21.82
N HIS A 162 -2.31 -7.16 -22.41
CA HIS A 162 -3.69 -6.94 -22.81
C HIS A 162 -3.79 -6.30 -24.19
N ARG A 163 -4.83 -6.68 -24.94
CA ARG A 163 -5.13 -6.19 -26.28
C ARG A 163 -6.53 -5.58 -26.30
N TYR A 164 -6.64 -4.34 -26.81
CA TYR A 164 -7.88 -3.58 -26.91
C TYR A 164 -8.07 -3.04 -28.31
N PRO A 165 -9.00 -3.59 -29.11
CA PRO A 165 -9.47 -2.92 -30.32
C PRO A 165 -10.18 -1.63 -29.94
N LEU A 166 -9.88 -0.54 -30.64
CA LEU A 166 -10.46 0.78 -30.42
C LEU A 166 -11.00 1.35 -31.72
N ALA A 167 -12.31 1.51 -31.81
CA ALA A 167 -12.95 2.19 -32.93
C ALA A 167 -12.67 3.69 -32.85
N LEU A 168 -12.31 4.30 -33.97
CA LEU A 168 -12.04 5.74 -34.08
C LEU A 168 -13.25 6.47 -34.67
N LEU A 169 -13.58 7.61 -34.05
CA LEU A 169 -14.55 8.55 -34.57
C LEU A 169 -13.85 9.62 -35.42
N LYS A 170 -14.51 10.13 -36.44
CA LYS A 170 -14.01 11.22 -37.27
C LYS A 170 -13.73 12.46 -36.41
N GLY A 171 -12.64 13.16 -36.69
CA GLY A 171 -12.16 14.31 -35.92
C GLY A 171 -11.19 13.90 -34.80
N THR A 172 -10.84 14.81 -33.92
CA THR A 172 -10.01 14.57 -32.76
C THR A 172 -10.87 14.20 -31.57
N ASN A 173 -10.66 13.00 -31.03
CA ASN A 173 -11.47 12.46 -29.93
C ASN A 173 -10.58 11.89 -28.84
N THR A 174 -11.05 11.96 -27.60
CA THR A 174 -10.39 11.35 -26.43
C THR A 174 -11.06 10.05 -26.07
N TYR A 175 -10.26 9.01 -25.93
CA TYR A 175 -10.65 7.63 -25.64
C TYR A 175 -10.05 7.18 -24.32
N ARG A 176 -10.87 6.71 -23.40
CA ARG A 176 -10.43 6.01 -22.20
C ARG A 176 -10.52 4.50 -22.46
N ILE A 177 -9.40 3.80 -22.38
CA ILE A 177 -9.38 2.35 -22.56
C ILE A 177 -10.05 1.68 -21.36
N LYS A 178 -11.13 0.97 -21.62
CA LYS A 178 -11.87 0.22 -20.59
C LYS A 178 -11.13 -1.06 -20.26
N ILE A 179 -10.41 -1.06 -19.13
CA ILE A 179 -9.69 -2.24 -18.63
C ILE A 179 -10.70 -3.33 -18.28
N LYS A 180 -10.41 -4.57 -18.70
CA LYS A 180 -11.25 -5.74 -18.41
C LYS A 180 -10.76 -6.38 -17.10
N LYS A 181 -11.72 -6.86 -16.30
CA LYS A 181 -11.41 -7.67 -15.12
C LYS A 181 -10.70 -8.97 -15.52
N ASP A 182 -9.65 -9.31 -14.78
CA ASP A 182 -8.95 -10.60 -14.93
C ASP A 182 -9.47 -11.60 -13.88
N LYS A 183 -9.78 -12.82 -14.32
CA LYS A 183 -10.26 -13.87 -13.41
C LYS A 183 -9.24 -14.28 -12.36
N ARG A 184 -7.94 -14.05 -12.61
CA ARG A 184 -6.86 -14.38 -11.68
C ARG A 184 -6.90 -13.55 -10.40
N ASN A 185 -7.36 -12.31 -10.47
CA ASN A 185 -7.32 -11.33 -9.37
C ASN A 185 -8.68 -10.72 -9.05
N THR A 186 -9.77 -11.39 -9.39
CA THR A 186 -11.16 -10.98 -9.08
C THR A 186 -11.96 -12.11 -8.45
N GLY A 187 -11.27 -13.09 -7.84
CA GLY A 187 -11.88 -14.15 -7.04
C GLY A 187 -12.51 -13.63 -5.74
N SER A 188 -13.14 -14.50 -4.99
CA SER A 188 -13.87 -14.13 -3.76
C SER A 188 -12.99 -13.59 -2.63
N ALA A 189 -11.70 -13.94 -2.61
CA ALA A 189 -10.73 -13.45 -1.64
C ALA A 189 -9.99 -12.18 -2.10
N ALA A 190 -10.12 -11.81 -3.39
CA ALA A 190 -9.41 -10.68 -3.95
C ALA A 190 -10.04 -9.33 -3.53
N VAL A 191 -9.20 -8.34 -3.31
CA VAL A 191 -9.63 -6.95 -3.15
C VAL A 191 -9.99 -6.37 -4.51
N LEU A 192 -11.25 -6.02 -4.68
CA LEU A 192 -11.74 -5.43 -5.92
C LEU A 192 -11.49 -3.93 -5.95
N MET A 193 -11.20 -3.41 -7.15
CA MET A 193 -11.03 -1.97 -7.34
C MET A 193 -12.35 -1.23 -7.05
N PRO A 194 -12.28 -0.07 -6.35
CA PRO A 194 -13.46 0.74 -6.09
C PRO A 194 -14.13 1.22 -7.38
N ALA A 195 -15.46 1.31 -7.38
CA ALA A 195 -16.21 1.71 -8.57
C ALA A 195 -15.82 3.10 -9.11
N TYR A 196 -15.45 4.03 -8.23
CA TYR A 196 -15.03 5.39 -8.64
C TYR A 196 -13.65 5.41 -9.34
N VAL A 197 -12.81 4.41 -9.10
CA VAL A 197 -11.53 4.23 -9.79
C VAL A 197 -11.75 3.49 -11.11
N GLY A 198 -12.52 2.40 -11.05
CA GLY A 198 -12.61 1.41 -12.11
C GLY A 198 -11.44 0.43 -12.12
N GLU A 199 -11.43 -0.50 -13.06
CA GLU A 199 -10.38 -1.52 -13.17
C GLU A 199 -9.06 -0.91 -13.64
N VAL A 200 -7.94 -1.46 -13.17
CA VAL A 200 -6.57 -1.07 -13.53
C VAL A 200 -5.76 -2.28 -13.95
N VAL A 201 -4.67 -2.04 -14.68
CA VAL A 201 -3.70 -3.06 -15.07
C VAL A 201 -2.30 -2.49 -14.92
N PRO A 202 -1.29 -3.30 -14.51
CA PRO A 202 0.08 -2.85 -14.53
C PRO A 202 0.58 -2.82 -15.98
N PHE A 203 1.24 -1.72 -16.38
CA PHE A 203 1.91 -1.62 -17.65
C PHE A 203 2.95 -0.50 -17.64
N ARG A 204 4.09 -0.78 -18.24
CA ARG A 204 5.09 0.22 -18.60
C ARG A 204 4.92 0.67 -20.05
N TYR A 205 4.55 -0.25 -20.94
CA TYR A 205 4.53 -0.03 -22.38
C TYR A 205 3.11 -0.01 -22.92
N CYS A 206 2.90 0.89 -23.89
CA CYS A 206 1.72 0.88 -24.73
C CYS A 206 2.18 0.77 -26.20
N GLU A 207 1.57 -0.10 -26.99
CA GLU A 207 1.80 -0.19 -28.42
C GLU A 207 0.50 0.12 -29.14
N ILE A 208 0.51 1.04 -30.10
CA ILE A 208 -0.65 1.45 -30.90
C ILE A 208 -0.40 1.03 -32.34
N GLU A 209 -1.14 0.05 -32.81
CA GLU A 209 -1.08 -0.46 -34.19
C GLU A 209 -2.20 0.16 -35.04
N GLY A 210 -1.85 0.50 -36.27
CA GLY A 210 -2.79 1.04 -37.23
C GLY A 210 -3.01 2.54 -37.12
N TYR A 211 -2.10 3.30 -36.47
CA TYR A 211 -2.17 4.75 -36.36
C TYR A 211 -0.98 5.41 -37.04
N GLU A 212 -1.21 6.11 -38.16
CA GLU A 212 -0.15 6.72 -38.97
C GLU A 212 0.12 8.18 -38.61
N ALA A 213 -0.87 8.89 -38.05
CA ALA A 213 -0.69 10.26 -37.65
C ALA A 213 0.36 10.40 -36.51
N PRO A 214 1.03 11.57 -36.41
CA PRO A 214 1.97 11.81 -35.33
C PRO A 214 1.30 11.70 -33.94
N LEU A 215 2.00 11.10 -33.00
CA LEU A 215 1.63 11.09 -31.58
C LEU A 215 2.55 12.02 -30.80
N SER A 216 1.97 12.89 -30.01
CA SER A 216 2.68 13.68 -29.02
C SER A 216 2.60 13.00 -27.64
N PRO A 217 3.52 13.30 -26.71
CA PRO A 217 3.37 12.82 -25.33
C PRO A 217 2.02 13.16 -24.71
N ALA A 218 1.44 14.33 -25.02
CA ALA A 218 0.13 14.74 -24.53
C ALA A 218 -1.04 13.93 -25.13
N SER A 219 -0.81 13.23 -26.24
CA SER A 219 -1.84 12.39 -26.88
C SER A 219 -1.98 11.01 -26.22
N VAL A 220 -1.04 10.62 -25.36
CA VAL A 220 -1.00 9.31 -24.73
C VAL A 220 -0.71 9.48 -23.24
N VAL A 221 -1.72 9.35 -22.41
CA VAL A 221 -1.60 9.62 -20.97
C VAL A 221 -1.94 8.34 -20.20
N ARG A 222 -1.06 7.93 -19.27
CA ARG A 222 -1.37 6.93 -18.26
C ARG A 222 -1.93 7.62 -17.02
N GLU A 223 -3.15 7.27 -16.60
CA GLU A 223 -3.68 7.62 -15.30
C GLU A 223 -3.27 6.55 -14.30
N THR A 224 -2.16 6.78 -13.61
CA THR A 224 -1.63 5.90 -12.57
C THR A 224 -2.48 6.01 -11.32
N VAL A 225 -2.84 4.88 -10.75
CA VAL A 225 -3.67 4.77 -9.55
C VAL A 225 -2.80 4.31 -8.38
N HIS A 226 -2.83 5.05 -7.27
CA HIS A 226 -2.14 4.70 -6.04
C HIS A 226 -2.83 5.33 -4.83
N TYR A 227 -2.48 4.87 -3.64
CA TYR A 227 -2.88 5.53 -2.40
C TYR A 227 -2.14 6.88 -2.26
N PRO A 228 -2.69 7.89 -1.55
CA PRO A 228 -1.96 9.13 -1.29
C PRO A 228 -0.56 8.86 -0.75
N PHE A 229 0.45 9.53 -1.29
CA PHE A 229 1.86 9.31 -0.96
C PHE A 229 2.62 10.64 -1.00
N ASP A 230 3.38 10.96 0.04
CA ASP A 230 4.21 12.16 0.12
C ASP A 230 5.65 11.84 -0.31
N GLU A 231 5.97 12.12 -1.58
CA GLU A 231 7.31 11.91 -2.15
C GLU A 231 8.41 12.68 -1.40
N THR A 232 8.06 13.71 -0.63
CA THR A 232 9.00 14.57 0.10
C THR A 232 9.23 14.13 1.54
N ALA A 233 8.45 13.14 2.04
CA ALA A 233 8.52 12.68 3.42
C ALA A 233 9.85 12.05 3.80
N SER A 234 10.57 11.50 2.82
CA SER A 234 11.84 10.81 3.03
C SER A 234 12.81 11.04 1.89
N SER A 235 14.09 11.00 2.20
CA SER A 235 15.17 11.02 1.22
C SER A 235 16.36 10.18 1.70
N PHE A 236 17.09 9.59 0.77
CA PHE A 236 18.32 8.89 1.03
C PHE A 236 19.36 9.24 -0.01
N ARG A 237 20.56 9.53 0.44
CA ARG A 237 21.72 9.78 -0.44
C ARG A 237 23.00 9.29 0.22
N CYS A 238 23.78 8.54 -0.53
CA CYS A 238 25.12 8.12 -0.14
C CYS A 238 26.09 8.20 -1.32
N SER A 239 27.37 7.88 -1.11
CA SER A 239 28.40 7.90 -2.14
C SER A 239 28.30 6.74 -3.15
N ASN A 240 27.41 5.77 -2.94
CA ASN A 240 27.20 4.63 -3.83
C ASN A 240 25.90 4.82 -4.61
N ASP A 241 26.02 5.09 -5.91
CA ASP A 241 24.87 5.35 -6.78
C ASP A 241 23.94 4.15 -6.93
N THR A 242 24.44 2.93 -6.84
CA THR A 242 23.58 1.73 -6.86
C THR A 242 22.63 1.68 -5.65
N LEU A 243 23.12 2.01 -4.45
CA LEU A 243 22.28 2.08 -3.27
C LEU A 243 21.25 3.22 -3.37
N ASN A 244 21.62 4.37 -3.94
CA ASN A 244 20.69 5.46 -4.20
C ASN A 244 19.57 5.00 -5.16
N GLN A 245 19.92 4.28 -6.24
CA GLN A 245 18.93 3.75 -7.18
C GLN A 245 18.05 2.66 -6.57
N ILE A 246 18.58 1.80 -5.71
CA ILE A 246 17.80 0.78 -4.97
C ILE A 246 16.78 1.47 -4.04
N TRP A 247 17.20 2.51 -3.30
CA TRP A 247 16.28 3.28 -2.46
C TRP A 247 15.11 3.86 -3.27
N GLU A 248 15.40 4.53 -4.38
CA GLU A 248 14.38 5.11 -5.24
C GLU A 248 13.45 4.04 -5.83
N LEU A 249 13.98 2.88 -6.21
CA LEU A 249 13.19 1.76 -6.69
C LEU A 249 12.25 1.23 -5.60
N CYS A 250 12.76 1.00 -4.39
CA CYS A 250 11.96 0.52 -3.26
C CYS A 250 10.86 1.52 -2.89
N LYS A 251 11.19 2.80 -2.77
CA LYS A 251 10.23 3.86 -2.49
C LYS A 251 9.13 3.95 -3.56
N TYR A 252 9.53 3.90 -4.84
CA TYR A 252 8.58 3.86 -5.95
C TYR A 252 7.67 2.62 -5.89
N SER A 253 8.21 1.44 -5.57
CA SER A 253 7.46 0.20 -5.48
C SER A 253 6.39 0.26 -4.39
N VAL A 254 6.71 0.81 -3.21
CA VAL A 254 5.73 1.03 -2.13
C VAL A 254 4.55 1.86 -2.62
N ARG A 255 4.80 2.98 -3.31
CA ARG A 255 3.74 3.80 -3.88
C ARG A 255 2.95 3.04 -4.95
N ALA A 256 3.63 2.41 -5.90
CA ALA A 256 3.00 1.76 -7.06
C ALA A 256 2.10 0.59 -6.64
N THR A 257 2.48 -0.19 -5.62
CA THR A 257 1.72 -1.34 -5.14
C THR A 257 0.58 -1.00 -4.19
N SER A 258 0.41 0.27 -3.81
CA SER A 258 -0.69 0.73 -2.94
C SER A 258 -2.01 1.00 -3.69
N PHE A 259 -2.13 0.59 -4.95
CA PHE A 259 -3.24 0.89 -5.87
C PHE A 259 -4.62 0.42 -5.39
N SER A 260 -4.69 -0.63 -4.58
CA SER A 260 -5.96 -1.21 -4.09
C SER A 260 -6.50 -0.56 -2.80
N GLY A 261 -5.70 0.32 -2.15
CA GLY A 261 -6.10 1.01 -0.91
C GLY A 261 -5.99 0.16 0.36
N ILE A 262 -5.53 -1.08 0.24
CA ILE A 262 -4.98 -1.94 1.29
C ILE A 262 -3.82 -2.74 0.72
N TYR A 263 -2.95 -3.28 1.57
CA TYR A 263 -1.83 -4.08 1.09
C TYR A 263 -2.30 -5.45 0.59
N VAL A 264 -1.83 -5.81 -0.59
CA VAL A 264 -2.10 -7.10 -1.25
C VAL A 264 -0.80 -7.69 -1.77
N ASP A 265 -0.79 -8.98 -2.08
CA ASP A 265 0.37 -9.69 -2.66
C ASP A 265 0.80 -9.17 -4.05
N GLY A 266 0.11 -8.21 -4.61
CA GLY A 266 0.31 -7.65 -5.93
C GLY A 266 -0.82 -7.97 -6.90
N ASP A 267 -0.56 -7.91 -8.21
CA ASP A 267 -1.60 -8.10 -9.23
C ASP A 267 -1.91 -9.57 -9.53
N ARG A 268 -1.08 -10.49 -9.04
CA ARG A 268 -1.26 -11.91 -9.34
C ARG A 268 -2.64 -12.40 -8.91
N GLU A 269 -3.04 -12.12 -7.67
CA GLU A 269 -4.33 -12.52 -7.10
C GLU A 269 -5.03 -11.43 -6.29
N ARG A 270 -4.33 -10.36 -5.91
CA ARG A 270 -4.82 -9.22 -5.10
C ARG A 270 -5.41 -9.64 -3.76
N ILE A 271 -4.82 -10.65 -3.14
CA ILE A 271 -5.24 -11.13 -1.83
C ILE A 271 -4.38 -10.48 -0.75
N PRO A 272 -4.97 -9.92 0.31
CA PRO A 272 -4.22 -9.48 1.48
C PRO A 272 -3.71 -10.67 2.29
N TYR A 273 -2.45 -10.57 2.74
CA TYR A 273 -1.82 -11.53 3.64
C TYR A 273 -1.10 -10.78 4.77
N GLU A 274 -1.04 -11.36 5.97
CA GLU A 274 -0.41 -10.71 7.12
C GLU A 274 1.10 -10.48 6.91
N ALA A 275 1.81 -11.47 6.30
CA ALA A 275 3.22 -11.33 6.00
C ALA A 275 3.50 -10.17 5.03
N ASP A 276 2.75 -10.13 3.91
CA ASP A 276 2.85 -9.04 2.93
C ASP A 276 2.50 -7.70 3.57
N ALA A 277 1.44 -7.65 4.38
CA ALA A 277 1.03 -6.44 5.05
C ALA A 277 2.09 -5.92 6.03
N LEU A 278 2.75 -6.79 6.80
CA LEU A 278 3.83 -6.43 7.72
C LEU A 278 5.03 -5.84 6.97
N ILE A 279 5.47 -6.49 5.90
CA ILE A 279 6.61 -6.02 5.09
C ILE A 279 6.29 -4.68 4.43
N ASN A 280 5.11 -4.59 3.79
CA ASN A 280 4.66 -3.35 3.16
C ASN A 280 4.53 -2.20 4.18
N GLN A 281 3.98 -2.47 5.37
CA GLN A 281 3.90 -1.49 6.46
C GLN A 281 5.27 -0.93 6.83
N LEU A 282 6.25 -1.81 7.09
CA LEU A 282 7.59 -1.39 7.51
C LEU A 282 8.30 -0.59 6.41
N CYS A 283 8.16 -1.01 5.15
CA CYS A 283 8.69 -0.27 4.01
C CYS A 283 8.01 1.10 3.87
N HIS A 284 6.67 1.14 3.97
CA HIS A 284 5.90 2.36 3.84
C HIS A 284 6.21 3.36 4.95
N TYR A 285 6.24 2.91 6.21
CA TYR A 285 6.58 3.74 7.37
C TYR A 285 8.02 4.28 7.33
N GLY A 286 8.92 3.59 6.62
CA GLY A 286 10.30 4.04 6.37
C GLY A 286 10.40 5.15 5.32
N VAL A 287 9.39 5.36 4.48
CA VAL A 287 9.46 6.27 3.32
C VAL A 287 8.37 7.33 3.28
N ASP A 288 7.27 7.16 4.02
CA ASP A 288 6.13 8.09 4.07
C ASP A 288 5.66 8.29 5.52
N ARG A 289 4.76 9.25 5.74
CA ARG A 289 4.15 9.58 7.03
C ARG A 289 2.65 9.27 7.05
N GLU A 290 2.18 8.49 6.12
CA GLU A 290 0.81 8.01 6.05
C GLU A 290 0.71 6.61 6.68
N TYR A 291 -0.16 6.43 7.66
CA TYR A 291 -0.27 5.20 8.46
C TYR A 291 -1.62 4.49 8.30
N ALA A 292 -2.61 5.15 7.71
CA ALA A 292 -3.97 4.62 7.66
C ALA A 292 -4.11 3.40 6.76
N ILE A 293 -3.36 3.31 5.66
CA ILE A 293 -3.39 2.13 4.77
C ILE A 293 -2.95 0.86 5.51
N ALA A 294 -1.90 0.95 6.34
CA ALA A 294 -1.43 -0.18 7.13
C ALA A 294 -2.46 -0.60 8.18
N ARG A 295 -3.04 0.36 8.91
CA ARG A 295 -4.10 0.11 9.89
C ARG A 295 -5.32 -0.54 9.25
N ARG A 296 -5.77 -0.04 8.10
CA ARG A 296 -6.90 -0.62 7.35
C ARG A 296 -6.60 -2.03 6.85
N SER A 297 -5.38 -2.28 6.38
CA SER A 297 -4.94 -3.62 5.99
C SER A 297 -4.97 -4.57 7.19
N HIS A 298 -4.51 -4.14 8.35
CA HIS A 298 -4.55 -4.88 9.60
C HIS A 298 -6.00 -5.17 10.03
N GLU A 299 -6.87 -4.16 10.06
CA GLU A 299 -8.29 -4.32 10.38
C GLU A 299 -8.98 -5.33 9.46
N TYR A 300 -8.68 -5.28 8.16
CA TYR A 300 -9.18 -6.25 7.20
C TYR A 300 -8.71 -7.67 7.54
N LEU A 301 -7.42 -7.87 7.78
CA LEU A 301 -6.83 -9.17 8.10
C LEU A 301 -7.28 -9.71 9.47
N LEU A 302 -7.61 -8.85 10.42
CA LEU A 302 -8.24 -9.28 11.67
C LEU A 302 -9.64 -9.87 11.46
N GLN A 303 -10.34 -9.50 10.39
CA GLN A 303 -11.65 -10.06 10.02
C GLN A 303 -11.52 -11.24 9.03
N HIS A 304 -10.45 -11.25 8.22
CA HIS A 304 -10.21 -12.21 7.13
C HIS A 304 -8.78 -12.76 7.24
N PRO A 305 -8.45 -13.48 8.34
CA PRO A 305 -7.11 -14.01 8.53
C PRO A 305 -6.78 -15.07 7.47
N THR A 306 -5.49 -15.21 7.21
CA THR A 306 -5.00 -16.24 6.31
C THR A 306 -4.61 -17.53 7.06
N TRP A 307 -4.19 -18.56 6.36
CA TRP A 307 -4.01 -19.88 6.94
C TRP A 307 -2.60 -20.20 7.49
N PRO A 308 -1.53 -19.49 7.10
CA PRO A 308 -0.20 -19.79 7.65
C PRO A 308 -0.10 -19.38 9.11
N THR A 309 0.41 -20.28 9.94
CA THR A 309 0.49 -20.09 11.39
C THR A 309 1.31 -18.88 11.77
N GLU A 310 2.51 -18.74 11.22
CA GLU A 310 3.41 -17.61 11.50
C GLU A 310 2.87 -16.29 10.97
N TRP A 311 2.05 -16.28 9.91
CA TRP A 311 1.44 -15.07 9.40
C TRP A 311 0.34 -14.55 10.34
N ILE A 312 -0.45 -15.44 10.92
CA ILE A 312 -1.43 -15.08 11.96
C ILE A 312 -0.74 -14.41 13.16
N LEU A 313 0.43 -14.95 13.56
CA LEU A 313 1.25 -14.36 14.63
C LEU A 313 1.79 -12.96 14.26
N GLN A 314 2.08 -12.72 13.00
CA GLN A 314 2.56 -11.42 12.51
C GLN A 314 1.51 -10.31 12.61
N ALA A 315 0.22 -10.62 12.76
CA ALA A 315 -0.81 -9.62 13.03
C ALA A 315 -0.50 -8.79 14.29
N LEU A 316 0.15 -9.40 15.31
CA LEU A 316 0.59 -8.68 16.50
C LEU A 316 1.73 -7.71 16.18
N SER A 317 2.65 -8.12 15.31
CA SER A 317 3.76 -7.26 14.87
C SER A 317 3.27 -6.04 14.09
N ILE A 318 2.23 -6.20 13.25
CA ILE A 318 1.61 -5.06 12.53
C ILE A 318 1.10 -4.02 13.55
N ALA A 319 0.35 -4.45 14.57
CA ALA A 319 -0.16 -3.54 15.60
C ALA A 319 0.98 -2.91 16.43
N TRP A 320 1.99 -3.70 16.79
CA TRP A 320 3.13 -3.26 17.56
C TRP A 320 3.97 -2.22 16.84
N TYR A 321 4.30 -2.44 15.56
CA TYR A 321 5.07 -1.47 14.77
C TYR A 321 4.25 -0.21 14.46
N ASP A 322 2.93 -0.30 14.28
CA ASP A 322 2.11 0.89 14.20
C ASP A 322 2.26 1.77 15.44
N TYR A 323 2.15 1.18 16.63
CA TYR A 323 2.36 1.89 17.88
C TYR A 323 3.77 2.47 18.00
N LEU A 324 4.82 1.70 17.68
CA LEU A 324 6.21 2.18 17.78
C LEU A 324 6.50 3.38 16.86
N TYR A 325 5.93 3.39 15.64
CA TYR A 325 6.14 4.48 14.68
C TYR A 325 5.27 5.70 14.97
N THR A 326 4.07 5.50 15.47
CA THR A 326 3.09 6.59 15.62
C THR A 326 2.96 7.10 17.05
N GLY A 327 3.31 6.31 18.06
CA GLY A 327 3.01 6.59 19.46
C GLY A 327 1.50 6.64 19.78
N ASP A 328 0.65 6.18 18.87
CA ASP A 328 -0.81 6.19 19.00
C ASP A 328 -1.32 4.78 19.30
N SER A 329 -1.73 4.55 20.55
CA SER A 329 -2.21 3.24 21.03
C SER A 329 -3.64 2.89 20.63
N ARG A 330 -4.42 3.85 20.10
CA ARG A 330 -5.86 3.67 19.87
C ARG A 330 -6.19 2.52 18.90
N SER A 331 -5.40 2.35 17.83
CA SER A 331 -5.56 1.24 16.89
C SER A 331 -5.30 -0.11 17.57
N LEU A 332 -4.26 -0.19 18.40
CA LEU A 332 -3.92 -1.36 19.19
C LEU A 332 -5.01 -1.66 20.24
N GLU A 333 -5.45 -0.65 21.00
CA GLU A 333 -6.52 -0.78 22.01
C GLU A 333 -7.81 -1.30 21.37
N SER A 334 -8.21 -0.75 20.21
CA SER A 334 -9.44 -1.15 19.52
C SER A 334 -9.41 -2.59 18.99
N SER A 335 -8.21 -3.12 18.69
CA SER A 335 -8.01 -4.48 18.15
C SER A 335 -7.54 -5.49 19.20
N TYR A 336 -7.26 -5.08 20.42
CA TYR A 336 -6.62 -5.90 21.46
C TYR A 336 -7.32 -7.23 21.71
N GLU A 337 -8.65 -7.25 21.82
CA GLU A 337 -9.42 -8.49 22.04
C GLU A 337 -9.37 -9.45 20.84
N LEU A 338 -9.14 -8.94 19.64
CA LEU A 338 -8.94 -9.75 18.44
C LEU A 338 -7.49 -10.26 18.31
N LEU A 339 -6.54 -9.57 18.90
CA LEU A 339 -5.13 -9.95 18.91
C LEU A 339 -4.81 -11.04 19.93
N LYS A 340 -5.46 -11.04 21.09
CA LYS A 340 -5.23 -12.05 22.15
C LYS A 340 -5.23 -13.50 21.65
N PRO A 341 -6.24 -13.99 20.94
CA PRO A 341 -6.23 -15.38 20.48
C PRO A 341 -5.16 -15.66 19.41
N ARG A 342 -4.68 -14.61 18.71
CA ARG A 342 -3.63 -14.74 17.68
C ARG A 342 -2.22 -14.90 18.23
N ILE A 343 -2.02 -14.82 19.55
CA ILE A 343 -0.80 -15.30 20.19
C ILE A 343 -0.70 -16.84 20.06
N LEU A 344 -1.80 -17.53 19.77
CA LEU A 344 -1.93 -18.97 19.59
C LEU A 344 -1.62 -19.80 20.87
N MET A 345 -1.89 -19.22 22.04
CA MET A 345 -1.72 -19.90 23.32
C MET A 345 -2.53 -21.21 23.43
N ALA A 346 -3.64 -21.33 22.71
CA ALA A 346 -4.45 -22.53 22.64
C ALA A 346 -3.71 -23.74 22.02
N LEU A 347 -2.66 -23.48 21.23
CA LEU A 347 -1.83 -24.51 20.59
C LEU A 347 -0.58 -24.86 21.41
N ARG A 348 -0.45 -24.31 22.63
CA ARG A 348 0.75 -24.51 23.46
C ARG A 348 0.73 -25.87 24.12
N GLU A 349 1.84 -26.59 23.95
CA GLU A 349 2.11 -27.90 24.54
C GLU A 349 2.76 -27.74 25.92
N LYS A 350 2.87 -28.89 26.64
CA LYS A 350 3.50 -28.95 27.99
C LYS A 350 4.96 -28.49 28.00
N ASN A 351 5.67 -28.64 26.88
CA ASN A 351 7.06 -28.19 26.72
C ASN A 351 7.19 -26.69 26.49
N GLY A 352 6.07 -25.96 26.40
CA GLY A 352 6.03 -24.51 26.19
C GLY A 352 6.01 -24.07 24.73
N LEU A 353 6.17 -24.99 23.78
CA LEU A 353 6.12 -24.70 22.35
C LEU A 353 4.70 -24.85 21.80
N ILE A 354 4.42 -24.19 20.68
CA ILE A 354 3.16 -24.39 19.92
C ILE A 354 3.36 -25.37 18.76
N SER A 355 2.30 -26.12 18.44
CA SER A 355 2.26 -27.02 17.29
C SER A 355 0.88 -26.99 16.65
N THR A 356 0.85 -27.11 15.32
CA THR A 356 -0.39 -27.19 14.53
C THR A 356 -0.80 -28.61 14.19
N THR A 357 0.01 -29.62 14.54
CA THR A 357 -0.18 -31.03 14.16
C THR A 357 -0.67 -31.93 15.32
N THR A 358 -0.74 -31.42 16.55
CA THR A 358 -0.99 -32.21 17.76
C THR A 358 -2.46 -32.27 18.18
N GLY A 359 -3.38 -31.86 17.31
CA GLY A 359 -4.83 -32.00 17.52
C GLY A 359 -5.45 -30.91 18.41
N LEU A 360 -4.70 -29.86 18.76
CA LEU A 360 -5.19 -28.73 19.58
C LEU A 360 -5.98 -27.68 18.79
N GLN A 361 -6.09 -27.80 17.48
CA GLN A 361 -6.89 -26.91 16.63
C GLN A 361 -8.38 -27.22 16.74
N THR A 362 -8.97 -26.87 17.88
CA THR A 362 -10.41 -27.06 18.10
C THR A 362 -11.23 -26.01 17.33
N ASP A 363 -12.52 -26.32 17.11
CA ASP A 363 -13.42 -25.34 16.46
C ASP A 363 -13.55 -24.04 17.27
N ASP A 364 -13.47 -24.10 18.62
CA ASP A 364 -13.49 -22.90 19.46
C ASP A 364 -12.26 -22.05 19.26
N PHE A 365 -11.08 -22.66 19.18
CA PHE A 365 -9.86 -21.95 18.86
C PHE A 365 -9.94 -21.29 17.48
N LEU A 366 -10.33 -22.04 16.43
CA LEU A 366 -10.42 -21.53 15.06
C LEU A 366 -11.44 -20.39 14.96
N ARG A 367 -12.58 -20.48 15.66
CA ARG A 367 -13.53 -19.36 15.76
C ARG A 367 -12.93 -18.15 16.46
N SER A 368 -12.13 -18.34 17.51
CA SER A 368 -11.50 -17.23 18.25
C SER A 368 -10.56 -16.41 17.38
N ILE A 369 -9.83 -17.03 16.44
CA ILE A 369 -8.99 -16.34 15.47
C ILE A 369 -9.73 -15.97 14.18
N ARG A 370 -11.05 -16.26 14.10
CA ARG A 370 -11.93 -16.01 12.94
C ARG A 370 -11.51 -16.74 11.67
N PHE A 371 -10.86 -17.87 11.79
CA PHE A 371 -10.45 -18.70 10.66
C PHE A 371 -11.38 -19.90 10.46
N LYS A 372 -11.61 -20.27 9.20
CA LYS A 372 -12.35 -21.47 8.81
C LYS A 372 -11.39 -22.48 8.18
N GLY A 373 -11.29 -23.65 8.75
CA GLY A 373 -10.35 -24.70 8.32
C GLY A 373 -9.20 -24.86 9.32
N GLN A 374 -8.10 -25.45 8.90
CA GLN A 374 -6.91 -25.64 9.74
C GLN A 374 -5.80 -24.70 9.32
N ILE A 375 -5.09 -24.15 10.31
CA ILE A 375 -3.86 -23.39 10.07
C ILE A 375 -2.68 -24.34 10.01
N ARG A 376 -1.63 -23.95 9.29
CA ARG A 376 -0.40 -24.73 9.08
C ARG A 376 0.80 -23.81 9.02
N ASP A 377 1.95 -24.35 9.45
CA ASP A 377 3.23 -23.71 9.23
C ASP A 377 3.58 -23.73 7.74
N ILE A 378 4.15 -22.64 7.23
CA ILE A 378 4.59 -22.55 5.84
C ILE A 378 6.06 -22.12 5.75
N VAL A 379 6.50 -21.24 6.60
CA VAL A 379 7.81 -20.59 6.68
C VAL A 379 8.06 -19.73 5.45
N ASP A 380 8.54 -20.30 4.39
CA ASP A 380 8.56 -19.73 3.05
C ASP A 380 7.77 -20.63 2.11
N TRP A 381 7.67 -20.29 0.82
CA TRP A 381 6.90 -21.12 -0.11
C TRP A 381 7.61 -22.46 -0.30
N PRO A 382 7.08 -23.57 0.25
CA PRO A 382 7.79 -24.83 0.30
C PRO A 382 7.89 -25.46 -1.08
N HIS A 383 8.80 -26.42 -1.19
CA HIS A 383 8.86 -27.32 -2.33
C HIS A 383 7.48 -27.85 -2.69
N THR A 384 7.25 -27.93 -3.97
CA THR A 384 6.01 -28.41 -4.54
C THR A 384 5.62 -29.79 -4.04
N GLY A 385 4.35 -29.93 -3.71
CA GLY A 385 3.76 -31.21 -3.30
C GLY A 385 3.77 -31.45 -1.80
N ILE A 386 4.59 -30.77 -1.00
CA ILE A 386 4.65 -30.96 0.45
C ILE A 386 3.32 -30.60 1.14
N LEU A 387 2.68 -29.49 0.70
CA LEU A 387 1.35 -29.09 1.20
C LEU A 387 0.21 -29.52 0.27
N GLY A 388 0.48 -30.32 -0.76
CA GLY A 388 -0.50 -30.56 -1.82
C GLY A 388 -0.79 -29.33 -2.68
N LEU A 389 0.01 -28.26 -2.53
CA LEU A 389 -0.10 -27.00 -3.25
C LEU A 389 0.86 -27.02 -4.44
N GLY A 390 0.34 -26.90 -5.64
CA GLY A 390 1.14 -26.71 -6.84
C GLY A 390 1.73 -27.97 -7.45
N LYS A 391 2.70 -27.80 -8.34
CA LYS A 391 3.25 -28.83 -9.23
C LYS A 391 4.50 -29.46 -8.62
N LYS A 392 4.93 -30.59 -9.17
CA LYS A 392 6.15 -31.32 -8.78
C LYS A 392 7.46 -30.54 -8.92
N GLN A 393 7.45 -29.30 -9.38
CA GLN A 393 8.62 -28.41 -9.53
C GLN A 393 8.20 -26.97 -9.26
N GLY A 394 8.92 -26.26 -8.41
CA GLY A 394 8.69 -24.88 -7.97
C GLY A 394 8.61 -24.77 -6.45
N GLY A 395 8.67 -23.59 -5.93
CA GLY A 395 8.84 -23.25 -4.53
C GLY A 395 10.31 -23.09 -4.17
N GLU A 396 10.56 -22.59 -2.98
CA GLU A 396 11.91 -22.41 -2.45
C GLU A 396 12.43 -23.73 -1.88
N ASP A 397 13.69 -24.02 -2.09
CA ASP A 397 14.38 -25.18 -1.53
C ASP A 397 15.42 -24.71 -0.51
N ASP A 398 14.95 -24.14 0.57
CA ASP A 398 15.78 -23.66 1.67
C ASP A 398 16.03 -24.71 2.76
N GLY A 399 15.65 -25.98 2.50
CA GLY A 399 15.82 -27.09 3.42
C GLY A 399 14.76 -27.17 4.51
N PHE A 400 13.62 -26.44 4.37
CA PHE A 400 12.53 -26.52 5.32
C PHE A 400 11.89 -27.91 5.37
N ALA A 401 11.70 -28.44 6.58
CA ALA A 401 11.03 -29.69 6.83
C ALA A 401 9.81 -29.48 7.75
N PHE A 402 8.65 -30.02 7.35
CA PHE A 402 7.45 -30.00 8.21
C PHE A 402 7.61 -31.00 9.35
N THR A 403 7.66 -30.47 10.56
CA THR A 403 7.76 -31.23 11.80
C THR A 403 6.69 -30.77 12.76
N ASP A 404 6.48 -31.48 13.87
CA ASP A 404 5.51 -31.10 14.90
C ASP A 404 5.86 -29.74 15.52
N TYR A 405 7.13 -29.42 15.62
CA TYR A 405 7.60 -28.14 16.16
C TYR A 405 8.49 -27.43 15.14
N ASN A 406 8.04 -26.26 14.71
CA ASN A 406 8.78 -25.42 13.78
C ASN A 406 9.47 -24.28 14.53
N VAL A 407 10.76 -24.11 14.27
CA VAL A 407 11.58 -23.06 14.95
C VAL A 407 11.08 -21.67 14.59
N VAL A 408 10.77 -21.41 13.31
CA VAL A 408 10.33 -20.08 12.84
C VAL A 408 8.98 -19.72 13.46
N THR A 409 8.01 -20.65 13.41
CA THR A 409 6.69 -20.46 14.03
C THR A 409 6.80 -20.19 15.53
N ASN A 410 7.64 -20.94 16.24
CA ASN A 410 7.85 -20.73 17.68
C ASN A 410 8.64 -19.46 18.00
N ALA A 411 9.53 -19.01 17.12
CA ALA A 411 10.17 -17.69 17.26
C ALA A 411 9.15 -16.56 17.11
N TRP A 412 8.23 -16.65 16.14
CA TRP A 412 7.13 -15.68 16.01
C TRP A 412 6.15 -15.74 17.20
N HIS A 413 5.87 -16.93 17.73
CA HIS A 413 5.07 -17.07 18.96
C HIS A 413 5.73 -16.36 20.14
N TYR A 414 7.03 -16.54 20.33
CA TYR A 414 7.79 -15.84 21.37
C TYR A 414 7.76 -14.32 21.15
N ALA A 415 7.97 -13.85 19.92
CA ALA A 415 7.88 -12.43 19.59
C ALA A 415 6.49 -11.86 19.92
N ALA A 416 5.41 -12.57 19.54
CA ALA A 416 4.04 -12.20 19.83
C ALA A 416 3.75 -12.09 21.34
N LEU A 417 4.28 -13.03 22.15
CA LEU A 417 4.20 -12.96 23.62
C LEU A 417 4.88 -11.71 24.16
N LYS A 418 6.08 -11.40 23.68
CA LYS A 418 6.81 -10.18 24.11
C LYS A 418 6.10 -8.90 23.71
N GLN A 419 5.49 -8.84 22.53
CA GLN A 419 4.73 -7.69 22.06
C GLN A 419 3.43 -7.48 22.83
N MET A 420 2.83 -8.53 23.35
CA MET A 420 1.62 -8.43 24.20
C MET A 420 1.94 -8.11 25.67
N GLU A 421 3.17 -8.33 26.13
CA GLU A 421 3.63 -7.99 27.49
C GLU A 421 3.90 -6.48 27.61
N GLY A 422 4.45 -5.83 26.57
CA GLY A 422 4.85 -4.43 26.54
C GLY A 422 3.79 -3.48 26.04
#